data_1103696c95c823f480dbeec460e6991e
#
_entry.id   1103696c95c823f480dbeec460e6991e
#
_cell.length_a   1.000
_cell.length_b   1.000
_cell.length_c   1.000
_cell.angle_alpha   90.00
_cell.angle_beta   90.00
_cell.angle_gamma   90.00
#
_symmetry.space_group_name_H-M   'P 1'
#
loop_
_entity.id
_entity.type
_entity.pdbx_description
1 polymer ?
#
loop_
_entity_poly.entity_id
_entity_poly.type
_entity_poly.pdbx_seq_one_letter_code
_entity_poly.pdbx_strand_id
1 'polypeptide(L)'
;MIKQLKKPLSIGLLFFISTFLEIYWAVGEFSGRISSGNPDASFFDDAYLISLFTMILLTIVFLFLSFIKNIYLKSIIQLLFLISIWFFWNYTVFVDRESSWSTYTFREELFYTFSISILPILVLSIPTIFGLNYILKKP
;
A
#
# COMPACT_ATOMS: atom_id res chain seq x y z
N MET A 1 -22.36 -2.78 -19.83
CA MET A 1 -21.16 -3.53 -19.39
C MET A 1 -19.92 -2.64 -19.23
N ILE A 2 -19.50 -1.90 -20.24
CA ILE A 2 -18.29 -1.04 -20.18
C ILE A 2 -18.38 0.07 -19.10
N LYS A 3 -19.55 0.66 -18.91
CA LYS A 3 -19.74 1.72 -17.86
C LYS A 3 -19.60 1.20 -16.43
N GLN A 4 -19.95 -0.07 -16.18
CA GLN A 4 -19.87 -0.68 -14.85
C GLN A 4 -18.44 -1.03 -14.43
N LEU A 5 -17.56 -1.30 -15.41
CA LEU A 5 -16.16 -1.65 -15.17
C LEU A 5 -15.24 -0.42 -14.98
N LYS A 6 -15.67 0.77 -15.42
CA LYS A 6 -14.84 2.00 -15.32
C LYS A 6 -14.52 2.36 -13.86
N LYS A 7 -15.51 2.23 -12.98
CA LYS A 7 -15.36 2.62 -11.56
C LYS A 7 -14.35 1.74 -10.82
N PRO A 8 -14.49 0.39 -10.78
CA PRO A 8 -13.50 -0.47 -10.15
C PRO A 8 -12.12 -0.36 -10.79
N LEU A 9 -12.04 -0.19 -12.10
CA LEU A 9 -10.76 -0.01 -12.80
C LEU A 9 -10.06 1.29 -12.36
N SER A 10 -10.79 2.41 -12.26
CA SER A 10 -10.23 3.68 -11.79
C SER A 10 -9.77 3.62 -10.33
N ILE A 11 -10.51 2.92 -9.48
CA ILE A 11 -10.15 2.68 -8.08
C ILE A 11 -8.88 1.82 -8.02
N GLY A 12 -8.84 0.75 -8.79
CA GLY A 12 -7.69 -0.14 -8.86
C GLY A 12 -6.43 0.59 -9.32
N LEU A 13 -6.52 1.39 -10.39
CA LEU A 13 -5.40 2.18 -10.89
C LEU A 13 -4.90 3.20 -9.86
N LEU A 14 -5.81 3.83 -9.12
CA LEU A 14 -5.45 4.73 -8.02
C LEU A 14 -4.63 3.99 -6.96
N PHE A 15 -5.08 2.81 -6.51
CA PHE A 15 -4.35 2.02 -5.51
C PHE A 15 -3.02 1.50 -6.03
N PHE A 16 -2.97 1.06 -7.29
CA PHE A 16 -1.71 0.61 -7.89
C PHE A 16 -0.66 1.72 -7.88
N ILE A 17 -1.00 2.89 -8.40
CA ILE A 17 -0.05 4.03 -8.49
C ILE A 17 0.34 4.50 -7.08
N SER A 18 -0.63 4.67 -6.18
CA SER A 18 -0.35 5.15 -4.82
C SER A 18 0.53 4.18 -4.04
N THR A 19 0.27 2.88 -4.12
CA THR A 19 1.07 1.85 -3.45
C THR A 19 2.48 1.77 -4.04
N PHE A 20 2.60 1.83 -5.36
CA PHE A 20 3.90 1.81 -6.02
C PHE A 20 4.78 2.99 -5.59
N LEU A 21 4.21 4.19 -5.56
CA LEU A 21 4.91 5.40 -5.10
C LEU A 21 5.27 5.31 -3.61
N GLU A 22 4.36 4.79 -2.79
CA GLU A 22 4.56 4.64 -1.36
C GLU A 22 5.73 3.70 -1.06
N ILE A 23 5.77 2.52 -1.66
CA ILE A 23 6.84 1.53 -1.48
C ILE A 23 8.20 2.12 -1.91
N TYR A 24 8.26 2.78 -3.06
CA TYR A 24 9.51 3.40 -3.51
C TYR A 24 9.97 4.52 -2.60
N TRP A 25 9.06 5.26 -2.01
CA TRP A 25 9.42 6.31 -1.06
C TRP A 25 9.83 5.75 0.31
N ALA A 26 9.06 4.80 0.86
CA ALA A 26 9.29 4.29 2.20
C ALA A 26 10.52 3.36 2.29
N VAL A 27 10.64 2.41 1.37
CA VAL A 27 11.65 1.33 1.44
C VAL A 27 12.55 1.26 0.21
N GLY A 28 12.51 2.25 -0.66
CA GLY A 28 13.34 2.32 -1.88
C GLY A 28 14.85 2.39 -1.63
N GLU A 29 15.27 2.80 -0.44
CA GLU A 29 16.67 2.74 -0.02
C GLU A 29 17.25 1.32 -0.03
N PHE A 30 16.40 0.30 0.10
CA PHE A 30 16.79 -1.12 0.03
C PHE A 30 16.73 -1.70 -1.39
N SER A 31 16.46 -0.89 -2.41
CA SER A 31 16.34 -1.33 -3.81
C SER A 31 17.60 -2.01 -4.36
N GLY A 32 18.77 -1.62 -3.88
CA GLY A 32 20.06 -2.24 -4.26
C GLY A 32 20.40 -3.51 -3.48
N ARG A 33 19.58 -3.93 -2.53
CA ARG A 33 19.84 -5.11 -1.70
C ARG A 33 19.16 -6.35 -2.28
N ILE A 34 19.76 -7.51 -2.02
CA ILE A 34 19.27 -8.81 -2.49
C ILE A 34 18.13 -9.27 -1.59
N SER A 35 17.06 -9.76 -2.19
CA SER A 35 15.96 -10.41 -1.46
C SER A 35 16.43 -11.72 -0.84
N SER A 36 16.07 -11.96 0.41
CA SER A 36 16.37 -13.22 1.11
C SER A 36 15.47 -14.37 0.65
N GLY A 37 14.25 -14.05 0.20
CA GLY A 37 13.27 -15.02 -0.27
C GLY A 37 13.47 -15.42 -1.72
N ASN A 38 13.84 -14.46 -2.58
CA ASN A 38 14.09 -14.69 -4.01
C ASN A 38 15.27 -13.83 -4.50
N PRO A 39 16.51 -14.34 -4.45
CA PRO A 39 17.70 -13.57 -4.82
C PRO A 39 17.71 -12.99 -6.24
N ASP A 40 16.95 -13.60 -7.17
CA ASP A 40 16.84 -13.15 -8.56
C ASP A 40 15.78 -12.06 -8.77
N ALA A 41 14.90 -11.83 -7.79
CA ALA A 41 13.87 -10.80 -7.89
C ALA A 41 14.45 -9.41 -7.69
N SER A 42 14.16 -8.52 -8.65
CA SER A 42 14.48 -7.10 -8.50
C SER A 42 13.53 -6.42 -7.50
N PHE A 43 13.95 -5.29 -6.95
CA PHE A 43 13.06 -4.46 -6.12
C PHE A 43 11.84 -3.97 -6.91
N PHE A 44 12.02 -3.70 -8.21
CA PHE A 44 10.91 -3.33 -9.09
C PHE A 44 9.86 -4.43 -9.18
N ASP A 45 10.28 -5.71 -9.31
CA ASP A 45 9.37 -6.85 -9.38
C ASP A 45 8.54 -6.96 -8.10
N ASP A 46 9.18 -6.81 -6.93
CA ASP A 46 8.48 -6.82 -5.64
C ASP A 46 7.49 -5.66 -5.54
N ALA A 47 7.92 -4.43 -5.84
CA ALA A 47 7.04 -3.27 -5.79
C ALA A 47 5.86 -3.39 -6.77
N TYR A 48 6.08 -3.93 -7.96
CA TYR A 48 5.05 -4.19 -8.96
C TYR A 48 4.02 -5.23 -8.46
N LEU A 49 4.50 -6.38 -7.98
CA LEU A 49 3.62 -7.45 -7.48
C LEU A 49 2.83 -7.02 -6.25
N ILE A 50 3.46 -6.34 -5.31
CA ILE A 50 2.80 -5.79 -4.11
C ILE A 50 1.72 -4.79 -4.53
N SER A 51 2.03 -3.89 -5.47
CA SER A 51 1.06 -2.89 -5.95
C SER A 51 -0.12 -3.55 -6.68
N LEU A 52 0.14 -4.59 -7.48
CA LEU A 52 -0.89 -5.35 -8.17
C LEU A 52 -1.81 -6.09 -7.19
N PHE A 53 -1.23 -6.76 -6.20
CA PHE A 53 -1.99 -7.45 -5.16
C PHE A 53 -2.84 -6.48 -4.33
N THR A 54 -2.24 -5.37 -3.91
CA THR A 54 -2.91 -4.32 -3.13
C THR A 54 -4.05 -3.67 -3.93
N MET A 55 -3.83 -3.43 -5.22
CA MET A 55 -4.86 -2.95 -6.14
C MET A 55 -6.11 -3.85 -6.10
N ILE A 56 -5.92 -5.15 -6.25
CA ILE A 56 -7.03 -6.12 -6.29
C ILE A 56 -7.72 -6.18 -4.91
N LEU A 57 -6.94 -6.36 -3.85
CA LEU A 57 -7.44 -6.51 -2.48
C LEU A 57 -8.23 -5.27 -2.04
N LEU A 58 -7.62 -4.08 -2.14
CA LEU A 58 -8.25 -2.86 -1.67
C LEU A 58 -9.42 -2.44 -2.56
N THR A 59 -9.39 -2.72 -3.87
CA THR A 59 -10.55 -2.45 -4.72
C THR A 59 -11.77 -3.24 -4.25
N ILE A 60 -11.61 -4.53 -3.96
CA ILE A 60 -12.68 -5.37 -3.45
C ILE A 60 -13.16 -4.87 -2.09
N VAL A 61 -12.27 -4.70 -1.13
CA VAL A 61 -12.61 -4.25 0.23
C VAL A 61 -13.33 -2.90 0.20
N PHE A 62 -12.84 -1.94 -0.58
CA PHE A 62 -13.38 -0.58 -0.57
C PHE A 62 -14.69 -0.45 -1.37
N LEU A 63 -14.94 -1.33 -2.33
CA LEU A 63 -16.27 -1.47 -2.93
C LEU A 63 -17.29 -1.97 -1.89
N PHE A 64 -16.92 -2.94 -1.04
CA PHE A 64 -17.77 -3.35 0.08
C PHE A 64 -17.98 -2.22 1.09
N LEU A 65 -16.93 -1.49 1.45
CA LEU A 65 -17.06 -0.35 2.37
C LEU A 65 -17.90 0.81 1.79
N SER A 66 -18.14 0.84 0.47
CA SER A 66 -18.98 1.87 -0.14
C SER A 66 -20.44 1.83 0.33
N PHE A 67 -20.91 0.69 0.89
CA PHE A 67 -22.25 0.56 1.49
C PHE A 67 -22.40 1.33 2.81
N ILE A 68 -21.30 1.73 3.45
CA ILE A 68 -21.35 2.55 4.67
C ILE A 68 -21.84 3.96 4.31
N LYS A 69 -23.00 4.34 4.86
CA LYS A 69 -23.65 5.64 4.57
C LYS A 69 -22.93 6.83 5.21
N ASN A 70 -22.40 6.63 6.43
CA ASN A 70 -21.67 7.69 7.14
C ASN A 70 -20.29 7.89 6.49
N ILE A 71 -20.11 9.05 5.85
CA ILE A 71 -18.88 9.36 5.11
C ILE A 71 -17.64 9.45 6.03
N TYR A 72 -17.80 9.96 7.25
CA TYR A 72 -16.68 10.08 8.20
C TYR A 72 -16.23 8.70 8.67
N LEU A 73 -17.17 7.86 9.12
CA LEU A 73 -16.88 6.50 9.55
C LEU A 73 -16.24 5.69 8.41
N LYS A 74 -16.80 5.80 7.21
CA LYS A 74 -16.24 5.16 6.01
C LYS A 74 -14.81 5.59 5.74
N SER A 75 -14.54 6.90 5.75
CA SER A 75 -13.20 7.42 5.46
C SER A 75 -12.17 7.02 6.52
N ILE A 76 -12.56 6.97 7.80
CA ILE A 76 -11.69 6.50 8.88
C ILE A 76 -11.33 5.02 8.68
N ILE A 77 -12.31 4.17 8.40
CA ILE A 77 -12.08 2.74 8.16
C ILE A 77 -11.19 2.54 6.93
N GLN A 78 -11.45 3.26 5.83
CA GLN A 78 -10.64 3.21 4.63
C GLN A 78 -9.19 3.61 4.90
N LEU A 79 -8.98 4.68 5.68
CA LEU A 79 -7.66 5.17 6.05
C LEU A 79 -6.91 4.14 6.90
N LEU A 80 -7.56 3.55 7.89
CA LEU A 80 -6.96 2.52 8.75
C LEU A 80 -6.54 1.28 7.95
N PHE A 81 -7.39 0.80 7.01
CA PHE A 81 -7.02 -0.31 6.13
C PHE A 81 -5.82 0.03 5.25
N LEU A 82 -5.81 1.22 4.65
CA LEU A 82 -4.71 1.65 3.78
C LEU A 82 -3.39 1.75 4.53
N ILE A 83 -3.39 2.40 5.70
CA ILE A 83 -2.20 2.52 6.56
C ILE A 83 -1.70 1.14 6.97
N SER A 84 -2.59 0.25 7.39
CA SER A 84 -2.23 -1.09 7.85
C SER A 84 -1.60 -1.93 6.74
N ILE A 85 -2.16 -1.91 5.53
CA ILE A 85 -1.62 -2.71 4.42
C ILE A 85 -0.28 -2.15 3.93
N TRP A 86 -0.12 -0.83 3.85
CA TRP A 86 1.15 -0.23 3.46
C TRP A 86 2.24 -0.48 4.50
N PHE A 87 1.93 -0.33 5.79
CA PHE A 87 2.88 -0.65 6.86
C PHE A 87 3.30 -2.13 6.82
N PHE A 88 2.34 -3.04 6.60
CA PHE A 88 2.62 -4.46 6.46
C PHE A 88 3.59 -4.74 5.29
N TRP A 89 3.38 -4.12 4.13
CA TRP A 89 4.27 -4.30 2.99
C TRP A 89 5.66 -3.71 3.24
N ASN A 90 5.74 -2.53 3.81
CA ASN A 90 7.04 -1.93 4.17
C ASN A 90 7.81 -2.80 5.15
N TYR A 91 7.11 -3.37 6.13
CA TYR A 91 7.71 -4.31 7.08
C TYR A 91 8.23 -5.57 6.36
N THR A 92 7.45 -6.17 5.48
CA THR A 92 7.89 -7.37 4.75
C THR A 92 9.09 -7.10 3.85
N VAL A 93 9.12 -5.97 3.15
CA VAL A 93 10.27 -5.58 2.30
C VAL A 93 11.50 -5.29 3.15
N PHE A 94 11.34 -4.59 4.28
CA PHE A 94 12.43 -4.33 5.22
C PHE A 94 13.02 -5.64 5.76
N VAL A 95 12.18 -6.56 6.20
CA VAL A 95 12.65 -7.86 6.72
C VAL A 95 13.35 -8.65 5.63
N ASP A 96 12.77 -8.72 4.44
CA ASP A 96 13.35 -9.48 3.34
C ASP A 96 14.69 -8.95 2.86
N ARG A 97 14.84 -7.64 2.73
CA ARG A 97 16.02 -7.03 2.10
C ARG A 97 17.06 -6.47 3.07
N GLU A 98 16.69 -6.24 4.33
CA GLU A 98 17.58 -5.67 5.35
C GLU A 98 17.73 -6.59 6.56
N SER A 99 16.65 -6.84 7.29
CA SER A 99 16.71 -7.53 8.58
C SER A 99 17.20 -8.97 8.46
N SER A 100 16.83 -9.69 7.40
CA SER A 100 17.30 -11.06 7.15
C SER A 100 18.81 -11.18 6.98
N TRP A 101 19.49 -10.09 6.65
CA TRP A 101 20.95 -10.01 6.50
C TRP A 101 21.66 -9.40 7.72
N SER A 102 20.93 -9.11 8.79
CA SER A 102 21.39 -8.41 9.98
C SER A 102 20.85 -9.07 11.25
N THR A 103 21.22 -8.53 12.42
CA THR A 103 20.84 -9.07 13.72
C THR A 103 19.78 -8.26 14.44
N TYR A 104 18.78 -7.76 13.71
CA TYR A 104 17.67 -7.03 14.31
C TYR A 104 16.78 -7.93 15.16
N THR A 105 16.37 -7.43 16.33
CA THR A 105 15.27 -8.00 17.09
C THR A 105 13.93 -7.61 16.48
N PHE A 106 12.87 -8.35 16.74
CA PHE A 106 11.52 -8.02 16.25
C PHE A 106 11.08 -6.59 16.63
N ARG A 107 11.44 -6.13 17.82
CA ARG A 107 11.14 -4.78 18.28
C ARG A 107 11.87 -3.71 17.44
N GLU A 108 13.13 -3.95 17.14
CA GLU A 108 13.94 -3.06 16.31
C GLU A 108 13.42 -3.02 14.87
N GLU A 109 13.02 -4.16 14.31
CA GLU A 109 12.39 -4.23 12.98
C GLU A 109 11.14 -3.37 12.90
N LEU A 110 10.24 -3.49 13.86
CA LEU A 110 9.01 -2.70 13.91
C LEU A 110 9.30 -1.20 14.06
N PHE A 111 10.23 -0.85 14.95
CA PHE A 111 10.60 0.54 15.19
C PHE A 111 11.25 1.19 13.96
N TYR A 112 12.16 0.47 13.31
CA TYR A 112 12.84 0.97 12.10
C TYR A 112 11.84 1.12 10.96
N THR A 113 11.03 0.10 10.69
CA THR A 113 9.98 0.16 9.67
C THR A 113 9.02 1.32 9.93
N PHE A 114 8.58 1.52 11.16
CA PHE A 114 7.73 2.64 11.52
C PHE A 114 8.39 3.98 11.20
N SER A 115 9.66 4.13 11.55
CA SER A 115 10.40 5.39 11.36
C SER A 115 10.53 5.79 9.89
N ILE A 116 10.78 4.84 9.00
CA ILE A 116 10.91 5.13 7.56
C ILE A 116 9.57 5.23 6.83
N SER A 117 8.53 4.58 7.35
CA SER A 117 7.22 4.47 6.68
C SER A 117 6.24 5.56 7.06
N ILE A 118 6.35 6.14 8.26
CA ILE A 118 5.32 7.04 8.80
C ILE A 118 5.06 8.25 7.88
N LEU A 119 6.11 8.87 7.38
CA LEU A 119 5.98 10.05 6.53
C LEU A 119 5.40 9.73 5.16
N PRO A 120 5.92 8.75 4.39
CA PRO A 120 5.32 8.33 3.11
C PRO A 120 3.85 7.93 3.25
N ILE A 121 3.53 7.11 4.26
CA ILE A 121 2.16 6.65 4.50
C ILE A 121 1.22 7.85 4.76
N LEU A 122 1.57 8.76 5.64
CA LEU A 122 0.71 9.90 5.95
C LEU A 122 0.52 10.83 4.75
N VAL A 123 1.60 11.13 4.02
CA VAL A 123 1.54 12.05 2.88
C VAL A 123 0.75 11.47 1.72
N LEU A 124 0.88 10.18 1.43
CA LEU A 124 0.21 9.55 0.29
C LEU A 124 -1.19 9.03 0.61
N SER A 125 -1.48 8.67 1.86
CA SER A 125 -2.82 8.16 2.24
C SER A 125 -3.91 9.22 2.08
N ILE A 126 -3.62 10.48 2.43
CA ILE A 126 -4.59 11.56 2.35
C ILE A 126 -5.11 11.76 0.92
N PRO A 127 -4.27 12.07 -0.09
CA PRO A 127 -4.74 12.23 -1.48
C PRO A 127 -5.35 10.96 -2.05
N THR A 128 -4.89 9.77 -1.62
CA THR A 128 -5.47 8.50 -2.06
C THR A 128 -6.91 8.35 -1.59
N ILE A 129 -7.21 8.64 -0.32
CA ILE A 129 -8.58 8.58 0.22
C ILE A 129 -9.46 9.67 -0.40
N PHE A 130 -8.94 10.88 -0.63
CA PHE A 130 -9.70 11.91 -1.34
C PHE A 130 -10.04 11.49 -2.77
N GLY A 131 -9.07 10.99 -3.52
CA GLY A 131 -9.27 10.48 -4.88
C GLY A 131 -10.28 9.34 -4.95
N LEU A 132 -10.18 8.39 -4.02
CA LEU A 132 -11.12 7.28 -3.86
C LEU A 132 -12.56 7.78 -3.65
N ASN A 133 -12.77 8.65 -2.67
CA ASN A 133 -14.10 9.16 -2.37
C ASN A 133 -14.66 10.02 -3.52
N TYR A 134 -13.80 10.72 -4.26
CA TYR A 134 -14.21 11.43 -5.47
C TYR A 134 -14.69 10.47 -6.56
N ILE A 135 -13.97 9.38 -6.82
CA ILE A 135 -14.35 8.35 -7.80
C ILE A 135 -15.67 7.68 -7.38
N LEU A 136 -15.81 7.37 -6.09
CA LEU A 136 -17.02 6.72 -5.57
C LEU A 136 -18.27 7.60 -5.66
N LYS A 137 -18.12 8.93 -5.57
CA LYS A 137 -19.24 9.88 -5.70
C LYS A 137 -19.72 10.07 -7.15
N LYS A 138 -18.86 9.87 -8.14
CA LYS A 138 -19.27 9.99 -9.54
C LYS A 138 -20.32 8.94 -9.90
N PRO A 139 -21.46 9.34 -10.52
CA PRO A 139 -22.50 8.42 -10.96
C PRO A 139 -22.02 7.47 -12.07
#